data_84b1ec6e66941ee21ee72a8e6ac36914
#
_entry.id   84b1ec6e66941ee21ee72a8e6ac36914
#
_cell.length_a   1.000
_cell.length_b   1.000
_cell.length_c   1.000
_cell.angle_alpha   90.00
_cell.angle_beta   90.00
_cell.angle_gamma   90.00
#
_symmetry.space_group_name_H-M   'P 1'
#
loop_
_entity.id
_entity.type
_entity.pdbx_description
1 polymer ?
#
loop_
_entity_poly.entity_id
_entity_poly.type
_entity_poly.pdbx_seq_one_letter_code
_entity_poly.pdbx_strand_id
1 'polypeptide(L)'
;MLNADYGEGDNLSANAGRFSEIITGYDKNGNIEGLKRSGKSSSTTYGMIDNLTLTYDGNQLKNVTDAATDPLYNGVFNFVDENKGSGTEYLYDSNGNMQQDYNKKISKIQYTLLYLPTTLQFTNGNRKDYTYSADGRKLKVVHKTAIANISVPMGQIKELAASQVSQTHTVDYCGNVIYENGSLNKVLTEEGYATLSGTTPTFYYYLKDHQGNNRIVVRLNGTSWNTEQVNHYYPFGGVFEVNTETSGKQPYKYNGKELDRMHGLDWYDYGARMMDAALGRWHVVDPLAEKYYSISPYVYCGNNPVR
;
A
#
# COMPACT_ATOMS: atom_id res chain seq x y z
N MET A 1 -10.21 12.83 11.51
CA MET A 1 -10.49 13.56 10.25
C MET A 1 -11.83 13.08 9.72
N LEU A 2 -12.70 13.97 9.26
CA LEU A 2 -13.95 13.56 8.59
C LEU A 2 -13.91 13.86 7.09
N ASN A 3 -13.35 14.99 6.71
CA ASN A 3 -13.27 15.43 5.32
C ASN A 3 -11.86 15.88 4.95
N ALA A 4 -11.45 15.50 3.75
CA ALA A 4 -10.34 16.12 3.04
C ALA A 4 -10.82 16.43 1.63
N ASP A 5 -11.30 17.65 1.45
CA ASP A 5 -11.78 18.13 0.16
C ASP A 5 -10.59 18.56 -0.70
N TYR A 6 -10.63 18.12 -1.95
CA TYR A 6 -9.63 18.49 -2.94
C TYR A 6 -9.99 19.82 -3.60
N GLY A 7 -8.99 20.63 -3.84
CA GLY A 7 -9.11 21.87 -4.61
C GLY A 7 -7.74 22.32 -5.12
N GLU A 8 -7.74 23.08 -6.18
CA GLU A 8 -6.55 23.64 -6.82
C GLU A 8 -6.60 25.18 -6.85
N GLY A 9 -5.43 25.80 -7.13
CA GLY A 9 -5.26 27.24 -7.16
C GLY A 9 -5.19 27.87 -5.76
N ASP A 10 -4.92 29.16 -5.72
CA ASP A 10 -4.66 29.89 -4.46
C ASP A 10 -5.83 29.85 -3.47
N ASN A 11 -7.05 29.72 -3.96
CA ASN A 11 -8.28 29.68 -3.15
C ASN A 11 -8.84 28.25 -3.00
N LEU A 12 -8.14 27.22 -3.49
CA LEU A 12 -8.57 25.80 -3.49
C LEU A 12 -9.97 25.60 -4.11
N SER A 13 -10.41 26.49 -5.00
CA SER A 13 -11.74 26.44 -5.63
C SER A 13 -11.76 25.80 -7.00
N ALA A 14 -10.63 25.79 -7.69
CA ALA A 14 -10.52 25.12 -8.97
C ALA A 14 -10.52 23.60 -8.80
N ASN A 15 -11.19 22.88 -9.70
CA ASN A 15 -11.25 21.43 -9.72
C ASN A 15 -11.72 20.79 -8.40
N ALA A 16 -12.53 21.53 -7.62
CA ALA A 16 -13.00 21.10 -6.32
C ALA A 16 -13.68 19.72 -6.35
N GLY A 17 -13.36 18.88 -5.36
CA GLY A 17 -13.97 17.57 -5.17
C GLY A 17 -13.42 16.45 -6.08
N ARG A 18 -12.49 16.72 -7.01
CA ARG A 18 -11.98 15.70 -7.95
C ARG A 18 -11.33 14.50 -7.27
N PHE A 19 -10.63 14.73 -6.15
CA PHE A 19 -9.88 13.71 -5.42
C PHE A 19 -10.12 13.83 -3.91
N SER A 20 -11.34 14.10 -3.52
CA SER A 20 -11.72 14.18 -2.10
C SER A 20 -11.76 12.80 -1.45
N GLU A 21 -11.39 12.73 -0.17
CA GLU A 21 -11.52 11.55 0.68
C GLU A 21 -12.30 11.93 1.94
N ILE A 22 -13.43 11.24 2.16
CA ILE A 22 -14.42 11.60 3.18
C ILE A 22 -14.67 10.37 4.05
N ILE A 23 -14.48 10.52 5.37
CA ILE A 23 -14.90 9.51 6.34
C ILE A 23 -16.32 9.85 6.79
N THR A 24 -17.26 8.95 6.55
CA THR A 24 -18.68 9.18 6.85
C THR A 24 -19.08 8.77 8.27
N GLY A 25 -18.25 8.00 8.97
CA GLY A 25 -18.50 7.59 10.34
C GLY A 25 -17.34 6.81 10.95
N TYR A 26 -17.29 6.85 12.27
CA TYR A 26 -16.42 6.03 13.12
C TYR A 26 -17.27 5.35 14.19
N ASP A 27 -16.92 4.14 14.55
CA ASP A 27 -17.47 3.50 15.75
C ASP A 27 -16.86 4.12 17.05
N LYS A 28 -17.30 3.63 18.21
CA LYS A 28 -16.83 4.13 19.52
C LYS A 28 -15.34 3.88 19.78
N ASN A 29 -14.73 2.93 19.06
CA ASN A 29 -13.32 2.59 19.16
C ASN A 29 -12.48 3.32 18.10
N GLY A 30 -13.09 4.16 17.26
CA GLY A 30 -12.42 4.86 16.16
C GLY A 30 -12.18 4.00 14.93
N ASN A 31 -12.83 2.84 14.78
CA ASN A 31 -12.79 2.14 13.51
C ASN A 31 -13.62 2.91 12.47
N ILE A 32 -13.12 3.03 11.24
CA ILE A 32 -13.81 3.69 10.13
C ILE A 32 -15.01 2.83 9.70
N GLU A 33 -16.24 3.34 9.82
CA GLU A 33 -17.45 2.63 9.38
C GLU A 33 -17.81 2.95 7.93
N GLY A 34 -17.39 4.10 7.42
CA GLY A 34 -17.65 4.48 6.04
C GLY A 34 -16.60 5.42 5.47
N LEU A 35 -16.26 5.20 4.20
CA LEU A 35 -15.26 5.98 3.50
C LEU A 35 -15.70 6.19 2.05
N LYS A 36 -15.61 7.44 1.57
CA LYS A 36 -15.89 7.80 0.19
C LYS A 36 -14.67 8.44 -0.45
N ARG A 37 -14.39 8.10 -1.71
CA ARG A 37 -13.38 8.75 -2.52
C ARG A 37 -13.94 9.18 -3.86
N SER A 38 -13.52 10.36 -4.28
CA SER A 38 -13.69 10.83 -5.65
C SER A 38 -12.40 10.62 -6.43
N GLY A 39 -12.51 10.32 -7.71
CA GLY A 39 -11.37 10.11 -8.59
C GLY A 39 -11.75 10.11 -10.07
N LYS A 40 -10.82 9.80 -10.95
CA LYS A 40 -11.09 9.74 -12.40
C LYS A 40 -12.04 8.60 -12.75
N SER A 41 -13.14 8.93 -13.41
CA SER A 41 -14.09 7.98 -14.01
C SER A 41 -13.88 7.81 -15.53
N SER A 42 -13.20 8.78 -16.16
CA SER A 42 -12.72 8.70 -17.55
C SER A 42 -11.44 9.54 -17.71
N SER A 43 -10.97 9.72 -18.93
CA SER A 43 -9.83 10.62 -19.22
C SER A 43 -10.09 12.08 -18.82
N THR A 44 -11.35 12.51 -18.77
CA THR A 44 -11.75 13.91 -18.55
C THR A 44 -12.80 14.11 -17.45
N THR A 45 -13.43 13.04 -16.97
CA THR A 45 -14.48 13.13 -15.95
C THR A 45 -14.03 12.51 -14.63
N TYR A 46 -14.65 12.96 -13.56
CA TYR A 46 -14.42 12.54 -12.19
C TYR A 46 -15.74 12.12 -11.55
N GLY A 47 -15.70 11.15 -10.66
CA GLY A 47 -16.86 10.61 -9.99
C GLY A 47 -16.49 9.91 -8.70
N MET A 48 -17.45 9.25 -8.06
CA MET A 48 -17.26 8.49 -6.83
C MET A 48 -16.64 7.12 -7.17
N ILE A 49 -15.36 6.94 -6.88
CA ILE A 49 -14.62 5.70 -7.16
C ILE A 49 -14.70 4.69 -6.02
N ASP A 50 -14.96 5.15 -4.78
CA ASP A 50 -15.21 4.31 -3.60
C ASP A 50 -16.40 4.89 -2.80
N ASN A 51 -17.30 4.03 -2.35
CA ASN A 51 -18.36 4.31 -1.38
C ASN A 51 -18.47 3.14 -0.41
N LEU A 52 -17.48 3.04 0.47
CA LEU A 52 -17.24 1.89 1.32
C LEU A 52 -18.09 1.94 2.58
N THR A 53 -18.64 0.77 2.93
CA THR A 53 -19.18 0.48 4.25
C THR A 53 -18.34 -0.63 4.88
N LEU A 54 -17.77 -0.39 6.05
CA LEU A 54 -16.90 -1.32 6.75
C LEU A 54 -17.62 -1.84 8.01
N THR A 55 -17.59 -3.14 8.22
CA THR A 55 -18.16 -3.80 9.39
C THR A 55 -17.10 -4.56 10.17
N TYR A 56 -17.29 -4.66 11.47
CA TYR A 56 -16.27 -5.18 12.39
C TYR A 56 -16.82 -6.28 13.31
N ASP A 57 -15.92 -7.13 13.79
CA ASP A 57 -16.10 -7.97 14.97
C ASP A 57 -15.11 -7.46 16.03
N GLY A 58 -15.62 -6.75 17.04
CA GLY A 58 -14.79 -5.91 17.90
C GLY A 58 -14.01 -4.87 17.11
N ASN A 59 -12.68 -4.95 17.09
CA ASN A 59 -11.81 -4.08 16.29
C ASN A 59 -11.30 -4.72 15.00
N GLN A 60 -11.59 -5.99 14.77
CA GLN A 60 -11.18 -6.72 13.57
C GLN A 60 -12.14 -6.41 12.42
N LEU A 61 -11.61 -5.99 11.29
CA LEU A 61 -12.40 -5.77 10.08
C LEU A 61 -13.00 -7.11 9.62
N LYS A 62 -14.29 -7.12 9.38
CA LYS A 62 -15.00 -8.33 8.99
C LYS A 62 -15.37 -8.33 7.52
N ASN A 63 -15.91 -7.22 7.03
CA ASN A 63 -16.39 -7.10 5.67
C ASN A 63 -16.31 -5.64 5.21
N VAL A 64 -16.09 -5.43 3.92
CA VAL A 64 -16.15 -4.14 3.25
C VAL A 64 -17.02 -4.29 2.01
N THR A 65 -18.03 -3.45 1.90
CA THR A 65 -18.84 -3.37 0.68
C THR A 65 -18.61 -2.04 -0.01
N ASP A 66 -18.46 -2.06 -1.32
CA ASP A 66 -18.37 -0.87 -2.14
C ASP A 66 -19.66 -0.66 -2.93
N ALA A 67 -20.33 0.45 -2.67
CA ALA A 67 -21.54 0.86 -3.38
C ALA A 67 -21.27 1.89 -4.49
N ALA A 68 -20.01 2.14 -4.84
CA ALA A 68 -19.68 3.00 -5.97
C ALA A 68 -20.12 2.35 -7.29
N THR A 69 -20.73 3.16 -8.17
CA THR A 69 -21.26 2.73 -9.48
C THR A 69 -20.61 3.45 -10.65
N ASP A 70 -19.85 4.50 -10.36
CA ASP A 70 -19.15 5.24 -11.41
C ASP A 70 -18.04 4.37 -12.04
N PRO A 71 -17.87 4.45 -13.36
CA PRO A 71 -16.80 3.72 -14.02
C PRO A 71 -15.44 4.18 -13.49
N LEU A 72 -14.47 3.27 -13.48
CA LEU A 72 -13.09 3.55 -13.10
C LEU A 72 -12.23 3.79 -14.33
N TYR A 73 -11.48 4.87 -14.32
CA TYR A 73 -10.43 5.08 -15.33
C TYR A 73 -9.26 4.13 -15.06
N ASN A 74 -8.70 3.54 -16.11
CA ASN A 74 -7.64 2.54 -15.98
C ASN A 74 -6.44 3.05 -15.16
N GLY A 75 -6.05 2.29 -14.16
CA GLY A 75 -4.92 2.59 -13.26
C GLY A 75 -5.24 3.55 -12.12
N VAL A 76 -6.49 3.97 -11.96
CA VAL A 76 -6.95 4.76 -10.80
C VAL A 76 -6.86 3.90 -9.54
N PHE A 77 -6.36 4.52 -8.47
CA PHE A 77 -6.40 3.94 -7.13
C PHE A 77 -7.85 3.87 -6.64
N ASN A 78 -8.27 2.69 -6.22
CA ASN A 78 -9.57 2.44 -5.59
C ASN A 78 -9.49 1.21 -4.70
N PHE A 79 -10.49 1.02 -3.85
CA PHE A 79 -10.74 -0.27 -3.24
C PHE A 79 -11.32 -1.24 -4.27
N VAL A 80 -10.86 -2.48 -4.27
CA VAL A 80 -11.38 -3.50 -5.19
C VAL A 80 -12.20 -4.51 -4.39
N ASP A 81 -13.53 -4.40 -4.49
CA ASP A 81 -14.48 -5.33 -3.89
C ASP A 81 -14.63 -6.57 -4.78
N GLU A 82 -13.75 -7.54 -4.59
CA GLU A 82 -13.75 -8.81 -5.34
C GLU A 82 -14.70 -9.85 -4.74
N ASN A 83 -15.02 -9.73 -3.44
CA ASN A 83 -15.87 -10.67 -2.73
C ASN A 83 -17.22 -10.03 -2.38
N LYS A 84 -18.04 -9.79 -3.38
CA LYS A 84 -19.33 -9.09 -3.28
C LYS A 84 -20.39 -9.85 -2.47
N GLY A 85 -20.03 -10.38 -1.33
CA GLY A 85 -20.90 -11.13 -0.44
C GLY A 85 -21.11 -10.44 0.91
N SER A 86 -22.07 -10.92 1.69
CA SER A 86 -22.33 -10.45 3.07
C SER A 86 -21.53 -11.25 4.12
N GLY A 87 -20.57 -12.05 3.69
CA GLY A 87 -19.80 -12.94 4.56
C GLY A 87 -18.64 -12.26 5.25
N THR A 88 -17.83 -13.05 5.96
CA THR A 88 -16.55 -12.62 6.52
C THR A 88 -15.49 -12.65 5.42
N GLU A 89 -14.82 -11.53 5.19
CA GLU A 89 -13.80 -11.35 4.16
C GLU A 89 -12.38 -11.32 4.72
N TYR A 90 -12.26 -10.97 5.98
CA TYR A 90 -10.98 -10.85 6.65
C TYR A 90 -10.95 -11.81 7.85
N LEU A 91 -9.93 -12.65 7.91
CA LEU A 91 -9.75 -13.60 9.01
C LEU A 91 -8.44 -13.31 9.73
N TYR A 92 -8.44 -13.49 11.04
CA TYR A 92 -7.33 -13.15 11.92
C TYR A 92 -6.85 -14.39 12.69
N ASP A 93 -5.61 -14.34 13.15
CA ASP A 93 -5.10 -15.32 14.11
C ASP A 93 -5.52 -14.95 15.55
N SER A 94 -5.14 -15.80 16.52
CA SER A 94 -5.44 -15.57 17.94
C SER A 94 -4.75 -14.33 18.52
N ASN A 95 -3.75 -13.80 17.85
CA ASN A 95 -3.03 -12.58 18.25
C ASN A 95 -3.60 -11.31 17.56
N GLY A 96 -4.64 -11.46 16.74
CA GLY A 96 -5.26 -10.37 16.01
C GLY A 96 -4.51 -9.96 14.72
N ASN A 97 -3.60 -10.78 14.22
CA ASN A 97 -2.96 -10.50 12.92
C ASN A 97 -3.84 -11.03 11.78
N MET A 98 -4.07 -10.21 10.76
CA MET A 98 -4.85 -10.63 9.60
C MET A 98 -4.17 -11.78 8.86
N GLN A 99 -4.86 -12.89 8.69
CA GLN A 99 -4.34 -14.06 8.00
C GLN A 99 -4.87 -14.25 6.59
N GLN A 100 -6.06 -13.76 6.30
CA GLN A 100 -6.71 -13.91 5.00
C GLN A 100 -7.43 -12.62 4.61
N ASP A 101 -7.41 -12.33 3.32
CA ASP A 101 -8.12 -11.20 2.70
C ASP A 101 -8.73 -11.72 1.39
N TYR A 102 -10.06 -11.82 1.36
CA TYR A 102 -10.79 -12.33 0.21
C TYR A 102 -10.81 -11.34 -0.95
N ASN A 103 -10.77 -10.03 -0.68
CA ASN A 103 -10.76 -9.00 -1.70
C ASN A 103 -9.42 -8.94 -2.44
N LYS A 104 -8.32 -9.02 -1.72
CA LYS A 104 -6.98 -9.11 -2.34
C LYS A 104 -6.61 -10.55 -2.74
N LYS A 105 -7.52 -11.52 -2.54
CA LYS A 105 -7.28 -12.95 -2.81
C LYS A 105 -6.04 -13.48 -2.10
N ILE A 106 -5.79 -12.98 -0.88
CA ILE A 106 -4.72 -13.46 -0.01
C ILE A 106 -5.23 -14.70 0.71
N SER A 107 -4.71 -15.85 0.31
CA SER A 107 -5.09 -17.14 0.89
C SER A 107 -4.60 -17.28 2.32
N LYS A 108 -3.35 -16.91 2.60
CA LYS A 108 -2.74 -17.04 3.92
C LYS A 108 -1.58 -16.08 4.11
N ILE A 109 -1.51 -15.49 5.30
CA ILE A 109 -0.33 -14.79 5.80
C ILE A 109 0.20 -15.55 7.01
N GLN A 110 1.51 -15.77 7.06
CA GLN A 110 2.22 -16.24 8.24
C GLN A 110 3.07 -15.13 8.83
N TYR A 111 3.26 -15.15 10.13
CA TYR A 111 3.96 -14.09 10.85
C TYR A 111 5.11 -14.64 11.71
N THR A 112 6.09 -13.81 12.00
CA THR A 112 7.09 -14.00 13.05
C THR A 112 6.45 -13.77 14.44
N LEU A 113 7.22 -14.02 15.50
CA LEU A 113 6.85 -13.62 16.86
C LEU A 113 6.77 -12.10 17.07
N LEU A 114 7.32 -11.30 16.13
CA LEU A 114 7.22 -9.84 16.12
C LEU A 114 6.05 -9.35 15.27
N TYR A 115 5.13 -10.23 14.86
CA TYR A 115 3.98 -9.94 13.99
C TYR A 115 4.36 -9.41 12.60
N LEU A 116 5.58 -9.70 12.14
CA LEU A 116 6.03 -9.37 10.79
C LEU A 116 5.66 -10.50 9.82
N PRO A 117 5.11 -10.24 8.63
CA PRO A 117 4.72 -11.27 7.67
C PRO A 117 5.96 -12.00 7.15
N THR A 118 6.00 -13.34 7.29
CA THR A 118 7.07 -14.19 6.72
C THR A 118 6.72 -14.73 5.37
N THR A 119 5.45 -15.09 5.18
CA THR A 119 4.92 -15.58 3.90
C THR A 119 3.56 -14.97 3.66
N LEU A 120 3.33 -14.52 2.44
CA LEU A 120 2.05 -14.05 1.96
C LEU A 120 1.71 -14.83 0.68
N GLN A 121 0.66 -15.67 0.75
CA GLN A 121 0.21 -16.54 -0.33
C GLN A 121 -1.07 -16.00 -0.96
N PHE A 122 -1.10 -15.88 -2.28
CA PHE A 122 -2.32 -15.58 -3.04
C PHE A 122 -2.99 -16.84 -3.58
N THR A 123 -4.29 -16.77 -3.82
CA THR A 123 -5.09 -17.90 -4.32
C THR A 123 -4.70 -18.35 -5.73
N ASN A 124 -4.09 -17.48 -6.53
CA ASN A 124 -3.56 -17.80 -7.87
C ASN A 124 -2.16 -18.40 -7.86
N GLY A 125 -1.64 -18.74 -6.68
CA GLY A 125 -0.31 -19.32 -6.51
C GLY A 125 0.82 -18.32 -6.34
N ASN A 126 0.62 -17.03 -6.64
CA ASN A 126 1.62 -16.01 -6.39
C ASN A 126 1.97 -15.97 -4.90
N ARG A 127 3.25 -15.70 -4.60
CA ARG A 127 3.74 -15.75 -3.21
C ARG A 127 4.81 -14.71 -2.96
N LYS A 128 4.84 -14.20 -1.74
CA LYS A 128 5.92 -13.37 -1.22
C LYS A 128 6.50 -14.02 0.03
N ASP A 129 7.81 -14.14 0.07
CA ASP A 129 8.56 -14.64 1.22
C ASP A 129 9.48 -13.54 1.72
N TYR A 130 9.38 -13.21 3.01
CA TYR A 130 10.16 -12.17 3.67
C TYR A 130 11.18 -12.76 4.62
N THR A 131 12.34 -12.14 4.68
CA THR A 131 13.39 -12.48 5.66
C THR A 131 13.72 -11.24 6.48
N TYR A 132 13.76 -11.40 7.79
CA TYR A 132 14.08 -10.34 8.73
C TYR A 132 15.29 -10.70 9.58
N SER A 133 15.97 -9.68 10.09
CA SER A 133 16.92 -9.82 11.19
C SER A 133 16.19 -10.08 12.51
N ALA A 134 16.92 -10.45 13.54
CA ALA A 134 16.34 -10.74 14.85
C ALA A 134 15.64 -9.54 15.50
N ASP A 135 16.05 -8.31 15.15
CA ASP A 135 15.45 -7.06 15.60
C ASP A 135 14.26 -6.60 14.70
N GLY A 136 13.84 -7.42 13.72
CA GLY A 136 12.68 -7.16 12.86
C GLY A 136 12.96 -6.29 11.64
N ARG A 137 14.22 -5.99 11.31
CA ARG A 137 14.54 -5.26 10.09
C ARG A 137 14.42 -6.16 8.88
N LYS A 138 13.69 -5.74 7.86
CA LYS A 138 13.56 -6.45 6.58
C LYS A 138 14.93 -6.53 5.88
N LEU A 139 15.36 -7.75 5.56
CA LEU A 139 16.61 -8.04 4.87
C LEU A 139 16.39 -8.47 3.44
N LYS A 140 15.27 -9.15 3.18
CA LYS A 140 14.98 -9.70 1.86
C LYS A 140 13.49 -9.89 1.64
N VAL A 141 13.05 -9.71 0.41
CA VAL A 141 11.77 -10.20 -0.07
C VAL A 141 11.97 -10.97 -1.38
N VAL A 142 11.31 -12.11 -1.50
CA VAL A 142 11.26 -12.92 -2.73
C VAL A 142 9.82 -12.97 -3.22
N HIS A 143 9.57 -12.41 -4.38
CA HIS A 143 8.28 -12.48 -5.05
C HIS A 143 8.32 -13.61 -6.07
N LYS A 144 7.41 -14.57 -5.96
CA LYS A 144 7.22 -15.66 -6.91
C LYS A 144 5.91 -15.47 -7.66
N THR A 145 5.99 -15.36 -8.98
CA THR A 145 4.80 -15.33 -9.84
C THR A 145 4.56 -16.74 -10.34
N ALA A 146 3.39 -17.29 -10.06
CA ALA A 146 3.02 -18.62 -10.54
C ALA A 146 2.71 -18.60 -12.04
N ILE A 147 2.83 -19.77 -12.69
CA ILE A 147 2.25 -20.00 -14.02
C ILE A 147 0.72 -19.95 -13.94
N ALA A 148 0.07 -19.77 -15.09
CA ALA A 148 -1.39 -19.81 -15.16
C ALA A 148 -1.97 -21.15 -14.61
N ASN A 149 -3.22 -21.11 -14.16
CA ASN A 149 -3.98 -22.27 -13.68
C ASN A 149 -3.50 -22.89 -12.35
N ILE A 150 -2.66 -22.22 -11.59
CA ILE A 150 -2.40 -22.59 -10.21
C ILE A 150 -3.55 -22.06 -9.34
N SER A 151 -4.07 -22.91 -8.46
CA SER A 151 -5.05 -22.53 -7.46
C SER A 151 -4.58 -22.97 -6.08
N VAL A 152 -4.75 -22.07 -5.10
CA VAL A 152 -4.47 -22.31 -3.69
C VAL A 152 -5.75 -21.96 -2.91
N PRO A 153 -6.35 -22.93 -2.22
CA PRO A 153 -7.54 -22.67 -1.41
C PRO A 153 -7.26 -21.65 -0.30
N MET A 154 -8.30 -20.92 0.09
CA MET A 154 -8.21 -20.01 1.22
C MET A 154 -7.77 -20.74 2.50
N GLY A 155 -6.92 -20.08 3.29
CA GLY A 155 -6.33 -20.62 4.51
C GLY A 155 -5.09 -21.50 4.31
N GLN A 156 -4.68 -21.76 3.07
CA GLN A 156 -3.57 -22.64 2.75
C GLN A 156 -2.35 -21.91 2.19
N ILE A 157 -1.18 -22.51 2.39
CA ILE A 157 0.08 -22.17 1.72
C ILE A 157 0.48 -23.37 0.86
N LYS A 158 0.94 -23.07 -0.35
CA LYS A 158 1.41 -24.08 -1.29
C LYS A 158 2.84 -23.75 -1.75
N GLU A 159 3.74 -24.67 -1.51
CA GLU A 159 5.05 -24.61 -2.16
C GLU A 159 4.90 -24.99 -3.63
N LEU A 160 5.41 -24.12 -4.50
CA LEU A 160 5.42 -24.36 -5.94
C LEU A 160 6.71 -25.07 -6.35
N ALA A 161 6.59 -26.07 -7.18
CA ALA A 161 7.75 -26.63 -7.89
C ALA A 161 8.35 -25.55 -8.80
N ALA A 162 9.64 -25.64 -9.11
CA ALA A 162 10.33 -24.66 -9.98
C ALA A 162 9.63 -24.48 -11.34
N SER A 163 9.08 -25.54 -11.91
CA SER A 163 8.31 -25.52 -13.16
C SER A 163 6.96 -24.80 -13.07
N GLN A 164 6.47 -24.54 -11.86
CA GLN A 164 5.23 -23.83 -11.59
C GLN A 164 5.43 -22.32 -11.29
N VAL A 165 6.68 -21.87 -11.29
CA VAL A 165 7.06 -20.47 -11.10
C VAL A 165 7.48 -19.89 -12.45
N SER A 166 6.73 -18.89 -12.93
CA SER A 166 7.03 -18.21 -14.19
C SER A 166 8.10 -17.13 -14.03
N GLN A 167 8.13 -16.48 -12.86
CA GLN A 167 9.09 -15.42 -12.56
C GLN A 167 9.39 -15.40 -11.06
N THR A 168 10.65 -15.16 -10.73
CA THR A 168 11.10 -14.83 -9.38
C THR A 168 11.74 -13.44 -9.41
N HIS A 169 11.30 -12.56 -8.51
CA HIS A 169 11.89 -11.24 -8.31
C HIS A 169 12.35 -11.14 -6.85
N THR A 170 13.61 -10.83 -6.66
CA THR A 170 14.24 -10.77 -5.33
C THR A 170 14.72 -9.35 -5.06
N VAL A 171 14.42 -8.85 -3.88
CA VAL A 171 14.97 -7.58 -3.37
C VAL A 171 15.71 -7.86 -2.07
N ASP A 172 16.99 -7.50 -2.01
CA ASP A 172 17.82 -7.59 -0.82
C ASP A 172 18.10 -6.18 -0.27
N TYR A 173 17.96 -6.01 1.04
CA TYR A 173 18.10 -4.74 1.75
C TYR A 173 19.34 -4.77 2.62
N CYS A 174 20.41 -4.13 2.16
CA CYS A 174 21.70 -4.04 2.87
C CYS A 174 21.88 -2.63 3.44
N GLY A 175 21.13 -2.30 4.50
CA GLY A 175 21.05 -0.94 5.01
C GLY A 175 20.35 -0.02 4.01
N ASN A 176 21.06 0.97 3.50
CA ASN A 176 20.58 1.88 2.47
C ASN A 176 20.90 1.42 1.03
N VAL A 177 21.52 0.26 0.87
CA VAL A 177 21.84 -0.31 -0.44
C VAL A 177 20.83 -1.38 -0.80
N ILE A 178 20.17 -1.23 -1.95
CA ILE A 178 19.14 -2.13 -2.43
C ILE A 178 19.67 -2.88 -3.65
N TYR A 179 19.55 -4.21 -3.58
CA TYR A 179 19.84 -5.09 -4.71
C TYR A 179 18.54 -5.69 -5.25
N GLU A 180 18.43 -5.79 -6.55
CA GLU A 180 17.35 -6.50 -7.23
C GLU A 180 17.92 -7.64 -8.08
N ASN A 181 17.42 -8.85 -7.87
CA ASN A 181 17.87 -10.06 -8.55
C ASN A 181 19.40 -10.23 -8.49
N GLY A 182 20.01 -9.92 -7.34
CA GLY A 182 21.44 -10.01 -7.10
C GLY A 182 22.29 -8.89 -7.70
N SER A 183 21.68 -7.92 -8.38
CA SER A 183 22.39 -6.76 -8.93
C SER A 183 22.10 -5.51 -8.13
N LEU A 184 23.10 -4.63 -7.98
CA LEU A 184 22.92 -3.33 -7.34
C LEU A 184 21.87 -2.52 -8.11
N ASN A 185 20.76 -2.18 -7.42
CA ASN A 185 19.69 -1.39 -8.02
C ASN A 185 19.83 0.09 -7.64
N LYS A 186 19.92 0.39 -6.35
CA LYS A 186 20.04 1.77 -5.88
C LYS A 186 20.68 1.87 -4.51
N VAL A 187 21.23 3.06 -4.23
CA VAL A 187 21.70 3.46 -2.91
C VAL A 187 20.80 4.60 -2.43
N LEU A 188 20.09 4.37 -1.33
CA LEU A 188 19.21 5.38 -0.73
C LEU A 188 20.03 6.43 0.00
N THR A 189 19.61 7.69 -0.09
CA THR A 189 20.16 8.84 0.64
C THR A 189 19.05 9.57 1.37
N GLU A 190 19.37 10.51 2.24
CA GLU A 190 18.35 11.33 2.93
C GLU A 190 17.51 12.15 1.93
N GLU A 191 18.16 12.62 0.85
CA GLU A 191 17.55 13.49 -0.15
C GLU A 191 16.96 12.74 -1.36
N GLY A 192 17.16 11.40 -1.44
CA GLY A 192 16.69 10.65 -2.58
C GLY A 192 17.39 9.31 -2.77
N TYR A 193 17.94 9.07 -3.93
CA TYR A 193 18.74 7.86 -4.21
C TYR A 193 19.70 8.05 -5.37
N ALA A 194 20.70 7.19 -5.44
CA ALA A 194 21.58 7.07 -6.59
C ALA A 194 21.44 5.70 -7.24
N THR A 195 21.55 5.64 -8.57
CA THR A 195 21.76 4.40 -9.34
C THR A 195 23.12 4.42 -9.97
N LEU A 196 23.70 3.25 -10.28
CA LEU A 196 24.99 3.14 -10.95
C LEU A 196 24.84 2.48 -12.32
N SER A 197 25.49 3.06 -13.31
CA SER A 197 25.73 2.43 -14.60
C SER A 197 27.24 2.22 -14.76
N GLY A 198 27.70 0.97 -14.57
CA GLY A 198 29.10 0.71 -14.31
C GLY A 198 29.58 1.43 -13.06
N THR A 199 30.53 2.37 -13.20
CA THR A 199 31.05 3.21 -12.10
C THR A 199 30.44 4.61 -12.06
N THR A 200 29.54 4.94 -12.98
CA THR A 200 28.98 6.30 -13.10
C THR A 200 27.69 6.40 -12.29
N PRO A 201 27.63 7.24 -11.24
CA PRO A 201 26.42 7.46 -10.47
C PRO A 201 25.47 8.41 -11.19
N THR A 202 24.16 8.15 -11.06
CA THR A 202 23.08 9.08 -11.40
C THR A 202 22.28 9.35 -10.15
N PHE A 203 22.15 10.63 -9.79
CA PHE A 203 21.47 11.05 -8.57
C PHE A 203 20.03 11.48 -8.86
N TYR A 204 19.13 11.04 -7.98
CA TYR A 204 17.72 11.38 -7.97
C TYR A 204 17.38 12.02 -6.63
N TYR A 205 16.61 13.10 -6.66
CA TYR A 205 16.25 13.88 -5.49
C TYR A 205 14.74 13.87 -5.28
N TYR A 206 14.33 13.84 -4.02
CA TYR A 206 12.93 13.89 -3.61
C TYR A 206 12.55 15.32 -3.22
N LEU A 207 11.51 15.84 -3.84
CA LEU A 207 10.81 17.01 -3.33
C LEU A 207 9.65 16.50 -2.47
N LYS A 208 9.75 16.73 -1.16
CA LYS A 208 8.81 16.23 -0.15
C LYS A 208 7.86 17.32 0.29
N ASP A 209 6.65 16.95 0.69
CA ASP A 209 5.76 17.85 1.40
C ASP A 209 6.09 17.87 2.92
N HIS A 210 5.28 18.63 3.68
CA HIS A 210 5.47 18.81 5.12
C HIS A 210 5.34 17.51 5.95
N GLN A 211 4.72 16.47 5.38
CA GLN A 211 4.58 15.15 6.00
C GLN A 211 5.70 14.17 5.59
N GLY A 212 6.64 14.59 4.76
CA GLY A 212 7.69 13.74 4.22
C GLY A 212 7.24 12.84 3.06
N ASN A 213 6.08 13.12 2.45
CA ASN A 213 5.63 12.41 1.26
C ASN A 213 6.49 12.79 0.06
N ASN A 214 6.98 11.80 -0.69
CA ASN A 214 7.74 12.05 -1.91
C ASN A 214 6.78 12.50 -3.02
N ARG A 215 6.66 13.82 -3.22
CA ARG A 215 5.75 14.43 -4.22
C ARG A 215 6.32 14.39 -5.61
N ILE A 216 7.60 14.73 -5.75
CA ILE A 216 8.28 14.76 -7.05
C ILE A 216 9.64 14.09 -6.90
N VAL A 217 10.03 13.32 -7.89
CA VAL A 217 11.39 12.82 -8.06
C VAL A 217 12.00 13.53 -9.25
N VAL A 218 13.14 14.17 -9.04
CA VAL A 218 13.89 14.85 -10.09
C VAL A 218 15.27 14.24 -10.27
N ARG A 219 15.79 14.31 -11.48
CA ARG A 219 17.14 13.88 -11.84
C ARG A 219 17.91 15.03 -12.46
N LEU A 220 19.13 15.25 -12.01
CA LEU A 220 20.04 16.19 -12.67
C LEU A 220 20.65 15.54 -13.91
N ASN A 221 20.50 16.19 -15.05
CA ASN A 221 21.07 15.80 -16.34
C ASN A 221 21.87 16.96 -16.92
N GLY A 222 23.18 16.93 -16.72
CA GLY A 222 24.06 18.09 -16.98
C GLY A 222 23.69 19.26 -16.08
N THR A 223 23.17 20.34 -16.65
CA THR A 223 22.71 21.54 -15.92
C THR A 223 21.17 21.63 -15.82
N SER A 224 20.46 20.65 -16.35
CA SER A 224 18.99 20.64 -16.42
C SER A 224 18.38 19.63 -15.45
N TRP A 225 17.25 19.98 -14.85
CA TRP A 225 16.46 19.09 -14.02
C TRP A 225 15.37 18.41 -14.82
N ASN A 226 15.31 17.08 -14.78
CA ASN A 226 14.26 16.30 -15.39
C ASN A 226 13.34 15.75 -14.30
N THR A 227 12.05 15.94 -14.46
CA THR A 227 11.05 15.28 -13.59
C THR A 227 10.91 13.81 -14.00
N GLU A 228 11.22 12.92 -13.07
CA GLU A 228 11.17 11.47 -13.28
C GLU A 228 9.88 10.84 -12.76
N GLN A 229 9.27 11.46 -11.74
CA GLN A 229 8.05 10.95 -11.13
C GLN A 229 7.31 12.08 -10.41
N VAL A 230 5.98 12.09 -10.51
CA VAL A 230 5.08 12.94 -9.73
C VAL A 230 4.09 12.05 -9.01
N ASN A 231 3.86 12.30 -7.73
CA ASN A 231 2.90 11.58 -6.91
C ASN A 231 1.94 12.55 -6.25
N HIS A 232 0.66 12.23 -6.29
CA HIS A 232 -0.38 12.88 -5.52
C HIS A 232 -1.03 11.84 -4.61
N TYR A 233 -1.42 12.22 -3.40
CA TYR A 233 -1.90 11.28 -2.40
C TYR A 233 -3.24 11.72 -1.84
N TYR A 234 -4.14 10.75 -1.68
CA TYR A 234 -5.24 10.88 -0.73
C TYR A 234 -4.68 10.97 0.70
N PRO A 235 -5.44 11.49 1.66
CA PRO A 235 -5.00 11.61 3.05
C PRO A 235 -4.42 10.34 3.64
N PHE A 236 -5.02 9.17 3.40
CA PHE A 236 -4.50 7.88 3.85
C PHE A 236 -3.44 7.26 2.92
N GLY A 237 -2.88 8.04 2.00
CA GLY A 237 -1.72 7.63 1.21
C GLY A 237 -2.03 6.92 -0.11
N GLY A 238 -3.29 6.75 -0.46
CA GLY A 238 -3.67 6.26 -1.79
C GLY A 238 -3.10 7.17 -2.88
N VAL A 239 -2.42 6.60 -3.88
CA VAL A 239 -1.77 7.39 -4.93
C VAL A 239 -2.77 7.66 -6.05
N PHE A 240 -3.06 8.92 -6.35
CA PHE A 240 -3.95 9.31 -7.44
C PHE A 240 -3.20 10.12 -8.51
N GLU A 241 -3.80 10.22 -9.70
CA GLU A 241 -3.31 10.99 -10.84
C GLU A 241 -1.83 10.74 -11.17
N VAL A 242 -1.49 9.48 -11.26
CA VAL A 242 -0.15 9.09 -11.62
C VAL A 242 0.00 9.27 -13.12
N ASN A 243 0.99 10.05 -13.53
CA ASN A 243 1.43 10.04 -14.92
C ASN A 243 1.95 8.63 -15.21
N THR A 244 1.25 7.85 -16.03
CA THR A 244 1.48 6.42 -16.26
C THR A 244 2.90 6.07 -16.68
N GLU A 245 3.60 7.04 -17.27
CA GLU A 245 4.99 6.88 -17.73
C GLU A 245 6.01 6.83 -16.57
N THR A 246 5.68 7.37 -15.40
CA THR A 246 6.63 7.55 -14.29
C THR A 246 6.28 6.77 -13.02
N SER A 247 5.11 6.16 -12.95
CA SER A 247 4.56 5.59 -11.70
C SER A 247 5.32 4.40 -11.11
N GLY A 248 6.09 3.69 -11.93
CA GLY A 248 6.76 2.45 -11.55
C GLY A 248 8.23 2.56 -11.14
N LYS A 249 8.87 3.73 -11.30
CA LYS A 249 10.34 3.83 -11.23
C LYS A 249 10.94 3.71 -9.83
N GLN A 250 10.24 4.10 -8.78
CA GLN A 250 10.69 3.91 -7.41
C GLN A 250 9.50 3.74 -6.44
N PRO A 251 9.63 2.83 -5.44
CA PRO A 251 8.51 2.47 -4.57
C PRO A 251 8.33 3.39 -3.36
N TYR A 252 9.32 4.20 -2.99
CA TYR A 252 9.26 5.05 -1.78
C TYR A 252 8.37 6.27 -2.04
N LYS A 253 7.20 6.33 -1.40
CA LYS A 253 6.15 7.31 -1.73
C LYS A 253 5.64 8.05 -0.49
N TYR A 254 4.46 7.69 -0.02
CA TYR A 254 3.78 8.30 1.13
C TYR A 254 4.61 8.12 2.41
N ASN A 255 4.86 9.20 3.17
CA ASN A 255 5.77 9.29 4.32
C ASN A 255 7.17 8.72 4.04
N GLY A 256 7.61 8.70 2.77
CA GLY A 256 8.85 8.07 2.36
C GLY A 256 8.87 6.54 2.49
N LYS A 257 7.72 5.90 2.71
CA LYS A 257 7.60 4.44 2.88
C LYS A 257 7.52 3.72 1.55
N GLU A 258 8.00 2.48 1.55
CA GLU A 258 7.97 1.61 0.38
C GLU A 258 6.54 1.11 0.13
N LEU A 259 6.01 1.40 -1.06
CA LEU A 259 4.74 0.88 -1.55
C LEU A 259 4.98 -0.41 -2.32
N ASP A 260 4.55 -1.53 -1.78
CA ASP A 260 4.59 -2.83 -2.44
C ASP A 260 3.33 -3.05 -3.28
N ARG A 261 3.46 -2.93 -4.60
CA ARG A 261 2.36 -3.09 -5.57
C ARG A 261 2.32 -4.46 -6.23
N MET A 262 3.34 -5.29 -6.00
CA MET A 262 3.46 -6.56 -6.70
C MET A 262 2.33 -7.51 -6.31
N HIS A 263 1.75 -8.17 -7.30
CA HIS A 263 0.57 -9.06 -7.19
C HIS A 263 -0.71 -8.36 -6.71
N GLY A 264 -0.81 -7.03 -6.84
CA GLY A 264 -1.98 -6.26 -6.40
C GLY A 264 -2.05 -6.03 -4.90
N LEU A 265 -0.92 -6.12 -4.18
CA LEU A 265 -0.89 -5.96 -2.73
C LEU A 265 -1.24 -4.52 -2.32
N ASP A 266 -0.57 -3.53 -2.90
CA ASP A 266 -0.75 -2.08 -2.65
C ASP A 266 -0.68 -1.68 -1.16
N TRP A 267 0.27 -2.26 -0.42
CA TRP A 267 0.52 -1.96 0.98
C TRP A 267 1.81 -1.17 1.18
N TYR A 268 1.80 -0.24 2.13
CA TYR A 268 3.00 0.47 2.58
C TYR A 268 3.70 -0.29 3.70
N ASP A 269 5.00 -0.48 3.56
CA ASP A 269 5.86 -1.07 4.59
C ASP A 269 6.39 0.01 5.53
N TYR A 270 5.91 -0.01 6.78
CA TYR A 270 6.37 0.88 7.85
C TYR A 270 7.44 0.24 8.75
N GLY A 271 7.94 -0.93 8.38
CA GLY A 271 8.89 -1.72 9.16
C GLY A 271 8.20 -2.63 10.17
N ALA A 272 7.63 -2.06 11.22
CA ALA A 272 6.92 -2.86 12.24
C ALA A 272 5.55 -3.36 11.78
N ARG A 273 4.90 -2.69 10.82
CA ARG A 273 3.56 -3.02 10.33
C ARG A 273 3.42 -2.67 8.86
N MET A 274 2.47 -3.34 8.20
CA MET A 274 2.01 -3.01 6.84
C MET A 274 0.71 -2.22 6.93
N MET A 275 0.57 -1.16 6.10
CA MET A 275 -0.59 -0.28 6.06
C MET A 275 -1.30 -0.38 4.71
N ASP A 276 -2.61 -0.59 4.74
CA ASP A 276 -3.47 -0.53 3.55
C ASP A 276 -4.05 0.88 3.39
N ALA A 277 -3.60 1.58 2.36
CA ALA A 277 -4.08 2.92 2.04
C ALA A 277 -5.56 2.93 1.59
N ALA A 278 -6.06 1.84 1.01
CA ALA A 278 -7.45 1.74 0.57
C ALA A 278 -8.43 1.74 1.75
N LEU A 279 -7.99 1.18 2.89
CA LEU A 279 -8.79 1.04 4.09
C LEU A 279 -8.37 2.00 5.21
N GLY A 280 -7.22 2.67 5.07
CA GLY A 280 -6.67 3.61 6.08
C GLY A 280 -6.32 2.94 7.41
N ARG A 281 -5.83 1.68 7.39
CA ARG A 281 -5.61 0.91 8.61
C ARG A 281 -4.42 -0.05 8.54
N TRP A 282 -4.00 -0.52 9.72
CA TRP A 282 -3.04 -1.60 9.88
C TRP A 282 -3.70 -2.98 9.78
N HIS A 283 -2.91 -4.00 9.43
CA HIS A 283 -3.36 -5.41 9.36
C HIS A 283 -3.05 -6.22 10.61
N VAL A 284 -2.22 -5.69 11.49
CA VAL A 284 -1.81 -6.31 12.75
C VAL A 284 -2.05 -5.35 13.91
N VAL A 285 -2.17 -5.91 15.11
CA VAL A 285 -2.34 -5.13 16.35
C VAL A 285 -1.13 -4.23 16.58
N ASP A 286 -1.38 -3.03 17.05
CA ASP A 286 -0.31 -2.11 17.47
C ASP A 286 0.46 -2.73 18.65
N PRO A 287 1.78 -2.90 18.59
CA PRO A 287 2.58 -3.37 19.71
C PRO A 287 2.45 -2.54 20.99
N LEU A 288 1.99 -1.29 20.84
CA LEU A 288 1.73 -0.37 21.95
C LEU A 288 0.23 -0.18 22.24
N ALA A 289 -0.64 -1.07 21.77
CA ALA A 289 -2.09 -0.98 21.95
C ALA A 289 -2.51 -0.75 23.40
N GLU A 290 -1.82 -1.39 24.36
CA GLU A 290 -2.08 -1.23 25.79
C GLU A 290 -1.87 0.22 26.31
N LYS A 291 -1.14 1.06 25.58
CA LYS A 291 -0.96 2.48 25.92
C LYS A 291 -2.09 3.35 25.37
N TYR A 292 -2.87 2.85 24.42
CA TYR A 292 -3.89 3.58 23.68
C TYR A 292 -5.22 2.81 23.65
N TYR A 293 -5.61 2.22 24.78
CA TYR A 293 -6.80 1.37 24.91
C TYR A 293 -8.13 2.06 24.58
N SER A 294 -8.14 3.38 24.44
CA SER A 294 -9.33 4.15 24.03
C SER A 294 -9.60 4.16 22.53
N ILE A 295 -8.67 3.62 21.73
CA ILE A 295 -8.84 3.54 20.28
C ILE A 295 -8.48 2.13 19.77
N SER A 296 -9.01 1.76 18.62
CA SER A 296 -8.74 0.48 17.98
C SER A 296 -7.24 0.30 17.71
N PRO A 297 -6.68 -0.89 18.00
CA PRO A 297 -5.26 -1.19 17.77
C PRO A 297 -4.87 -1.24 16.29
N TYR A 298 -5.83 -1.14 15.39
CA TYR A 298 -5.60 -1.13 13.93
C TYR A 298 -5.68 0.26 13.30
N VAL A 299 -5.96 1.30 14.07
CA VAL A 299 -6.10 2.67 13.56
C VAL A 299 -4.76 3.22 13.11
N TYR A 300 -4.71 3.77 11.89
CA TYR A 300 -3.55 4.49 11.37
C TYR A 300 -3.59 5.97 11.81
N CYS A 301 -2.47 6.47 12.35
CA CYS A 301 -2.27 7.88 12.76
C CYS A 301 -3.40 8.48 13.62
N GLY A 302 -4.06 7.66 14.47
CA GLY A 302 -5.19 8.11 15.27
C GLY A 302 -6.33 8.70 14.43
N ASN A 303 -6.55 8.22 13.20
CA ASN A 303 -7.49 8.73 12.20
C ASN A 303 -7.23 10.20 11.76
N ASN A 304 -6.02 10.68 11.90
CA ASN A 304 -5.64 12.01 11.44
C ASN A 304 -4.34 12.00 10.62
N PRO A 305 -4.38 11.43 9.42
CA PRO A 305 -3.19 11.19 8.58
C PRO A 305 -2.61 12.47 7.96
N VAL A 306 -3.28 13.62 8.09
CA VAL A 306 -2.85 14.91 7.52
C VAL A 306 -2.22 15.86 8.55
N ARG A 307 -2.00 15.39 9.78
CA ARG A 307 -1.47 16.21 10.88
C ARG A 307 -0.03 15.85 11.23
#